data_2bec7f4a3913bb1275178d10fce9507c
#
_entry.id   2bec7f4a3913bb1275178d10fce9507c
#
_cell.length_a   1.000
_cell.length_b   1.000
_cell.length_c   1.000
_cell.angle_alpha   90.00
_cell.angle_beta   90.00
_cell.angle_gamma   90.00
#
_symmetry.space_group_name_H-M   'P 1'
#
loop_
_entity.id
_entity.type
_entity.pdbx_description
1 polymer ?
#
loop_
_entity_poly.entity_id
_entity_poly.type
_entity_poly.pdbx_seq_one_letter_code
_entity_poly.pdbx_strand_id
1 'polypeptide(L)'
;MDAAQVGNGIVGRGNEAGARLFREWFQGLGRAAAEGRGAAYVFVMGSLCELLRVFDFPIVFPEINSLQTAVRRVAHEYLNEAENQGYSTDICGYVKADVAV
;
A
#
# COMPACT_ATOMS: atom_id res chain seq x y z
N MET A 1 36.59 11.22 -6.69
CA MET A 1 35.14 10.94 -6.67
C MET A 1 34.75 10.82 -5.21
N ASP A 2 33.94 11.72 -4.74
CA ASP A 2 33.59 11.83 -3.32
C ASP A 2 32.62 10.67 -2.96
N ALA A 3 32.84 10.00 -1.84
CA ALA A 3 32.03 8.86 -1.38
C ALA A 3 30.51 9.22 -1.27
N ALA A 4 30.20 10.51 -1.05
CA ALA A 4 28.85 11.06 -1.03
C ALA A 4 28.15 11.01 -2.41
N GLN A 5 28.92 11.10 -3.51
CA GLN A 5 28.34 11.04 -4.87
C GLN A 5 28.02 9.62 -5.33
N VAL A 6 28.78 8.62 -4.84
CA VAL A 6 28.50 7.20 -5.16
C VAL A 6 27.24 6.73 -4.44
N GLY A 7 27.03 7.16 -3.18
CA GLY A 7 25.84 6.82 -2.40
C GLY A 7 24.53 7.35 -3.02
N ASN A 8 24.51 8.61 -3.48
CA ASN A 8 23.33 9.23 -4.06
C ASN A 8 22.87 8.58 -5.38
N GLY A 9 23.81 8.11 -6.22
CA GLY A 9 23.45 7.48 -7.48
C GLY A 9 22.80 6.09 -7.32
N ILE A 10 23.22 5.33 -6.31
CA ILE A 10 22.66 3.99 -6.03
C ILE A 10 21.30 4.10 -5.35
N VAL A 11 21.17 4.99 -4.36
CA VAL A 11 19.92 5.26 -3.66
C VAL A 11 18.86 5.82 -4.63
N GLY A 12 19.26 6.71 -5.55
CA GLY A 12 18.37 7.26 -6.57
C GLY A 12 17.75 6.19 -7.47
N ARG A 13 18.58 5.27 -8.00
CA ARG A 13 18.08 4.20 -8.88
C ARG A 13 17.14 3.22 -8.17
N GLY A 14 17.43 2.89 -6.90
CA GLY A 14 16.55 2.04 -6.10
C GLY A 14 15.18 2.69 -5.86
N ASN A 15 15.16 3.98 -5.53
CA ASN A 15 13.93 4.73 -5.34
C ASN A 15 13.11 4.86 -6.62
N GLU A 16 13.75 5.10 -7.76
CA GLU A 16 13.08 5.15 -9.07
C GLU A 16 12.46 3.80 -9.45
N ALA A 17 13.21 2.70 -9.25
CA ALA A 17 12.71 1.36 -9.51
C ALA A 17 11.52 1.02 -8.59
N GLY A 18 11.63 1.33 -7.29
CA GLY A 18 10.55 1.14 -6.33
C GLY A 18 9.30 1.93 -6.70
N ALA A 19 9.45 3.22 -7.02
CA ALA A 19 8.33 4.07 -7.43
C ALA A 19 7.66 3.58 -8.73
N ARG A 20 8.43 3.05 -9.67
CA ARG A 20 7.89 2.44 -10.89
C ARG A 20 7.07 1.19 -10.56
N LEU A 21 7.61 0.26 -9.77
CA LEU A 21 6.92 -0.96 -9.37
C LEU A 21 5.60 -0.67 -8.65
N PHE A 22 5.59 0.32 -7.76
CA PHE A 22 4.36 0.77 -7.10
C PHE A 22 3.32 1.28 -8.08
N ARG A 23 3.71 2.13 -9.03
CA ARG A 23 2.79 2.64 -10.05
C ARG A 23 2.22 1.50 -10.92
N GLU A 24 3.07 0.58 -11.38
CA GLU A 24 2.67 -0.56 -12.18
C GLU A 24 1.69 -1.46 -11.43
N TRP A 25 1.93 -1.68 -10.13
CA TRP A 25 1.05 -2.45 -9.27
C TRP A 25 -0.33 -1.79 -9.11
N PHE A 26 -0.39 -0.50 -8.76
CA PHE A 26 -1.66 0.23 -8.66
C PHE A 26 -2.43 0.26 -9.99
N GLN A 27 -1.74 0.48 -11.10
CA GLN A 27 -2.36 0.43 -12.43
C GLN A 27 -2.90 -0.98 -12.76
N GLY A 28 -2.18 -2.01 -12.34
CA GLY A 28 -2.61 -3.40 -12.47
C GLY A 28 -3.90 -3.69 -11.70
N LEU A 29 -4.01 -3.19 -10.45
CA LEU A 29 -5.24 -3.29 -9.66
C LEU A 29 -6.41 -2.57 -10.32
N GLY A 30 -6.20 -1.37 -10.83
CA GLY A 30 -7.24 -0.60 -11.53
C GLY A 30 -7.74 -1.31 -12.80
N ARG A 31 -6.84 -1.91 -13.57
CA ARG A 31 -7.21 -2.72 -14.75
C ARG A 31 -8.01 -3.95 -14.36
N ALA A 32 -7.57 -4.69 -13.33
CA ALA A 32 -8.29 -5.86 -12.84
C ALA A 32 -9.71 -5.53 -12.37
N ALA A 33 -9.87 -4.41 -11.67
CA ALA A 33 -11.18 -3.92 -11.26
C ALA A 33 -12.08 -3.57 -12.47
N ALA A 34 -11.53 -2.89 -13.48
CA ALA A 34 -12.25 -2.55 -14.72
C ALA A 34 -12.67 -3.79 -15.51
N GLU A 35 -11.89 -4.86 -15.45
CA GLU A 35 -12.16 -6.15 -16.08
C GLU A 35 -13.10 -7.04 -15.26
N GLY A 36 -13.54 -6.60 -14.07
CA GLY A 36 -14.39 -7.37 -13.16
C GLY A 36 -13.68 -8.58 -12.54
N ARG A 37 -12.36 -8.59 -12.48
CA ARG A 37 -11.57 -9.65 -11.85
C ARG A 37 -11.62 -9.51 -10.34
N GLY A 38 -11.80 -10.63 -9.64
CA GLY A 38 -11.66 -10.67 -8.20
C GLY A 38 -10.25 -10.34 -7.73
N ALA A 39 -10.10 -9.81 -6.54
CA ALA A 39 -8.83 -9.53 -5.91
C ALA A 39 -8.74 -10.18 -4.52
N ALA A 40 -7.54 -10.55 -4.11
CA ALA A 40 -7.27 -11.03 -2.76
C ALA A 40 -6.75 -9.87 -1.91
N TYR A 41 -7.36 -9.65 -0.76
CA TYR A 41 -6.92 -8.67 0.23
C TYR A 41 -6.06 -9.39 1.27
N VAL A 42 -4.80 -8.97 1.38
CA VAL A 42 -3.85 -9.51 2.36
C VAL A 42 -3.36 -8.35 3.21
N PHE A 43 -3.85 -8.29 4.45
CA PHE A 43 -3.55 -7.15 5.32
C PHE A 43 -2.06 -7.05 5.63
N VAL A 44 -1.45 -8.15 6.05
CA VAL A 44 0.00 -8.21 6.33
C VAL A 44 0.76 -8.58 5.06
N MET A 45 1.59 -7.68 4.60
CA MET A 45 2.39 -7.85 3.39
C MET A 45 3.32 -9.08 3.51
N GLY A 46 3.30 -9.93 2.48
CA GLY A 46 4.10 -11.15 2.40
C GLY A 46 3.43 -12.42 2.90
N SER A 47 2.33 -12.33 3.65
CA SER A 47 1.63 -13.51 4.14
C SER A 47 0.85 -14.21 3.03
N LEU A 48 1.18 -15.48 2.77
CA LEU A 48 0.50 -16.35 1.78
C LEU A 48 0.50 -15.81 0.34
N CYS A 49 1.33 -14.81 0.02
CA CYS A 49 1.32 -14.17 -1.29
C CYS A 49 1.72 -15.14 -2.41
N GLU A 50 2.67 -16.03 -2.15
CA GLU A 50 3.10 -17.05 -3.10
C GLU A 50 1.96 -18.01 -3.45
N LEU A 51 1.19 -18.42 -2.45
CA LEU A 51 0.03 -19.29 -2.65
C LEU A 51 -1.05 -18.60 -3.47
N LEU A 52 -1.35 -17.34 -3.15
CA LEU A 52 -2.36 -16.57 -3.87
C LEU A 52 -1.97 -16.31 -5.33
N ARG A 53 -0.68 -16.15 -5.61
CA ARG A 53 -0.17 -15.98 -6.97
C ARG A 53 -0.38 -17.18 -7.87
N VAL A 54 -0.48 -18.39 -7.32
CA VAL A 54 -0.81 -19.60 -8.10
C VAL A 54 -2.17 -19.48 -8.77
N PHE A 55 -3.09 -18.73 -8.18
CA PHE A 55 -4.45 -18.52 -8.70
C PHE A 55 -4.58 -17.27 -9.58
N ASP A 56 -3.48 -16.58 -9.89
CA ASP A 56 -3.45 -15.34 -10.69
C ASP A 56 -4.40 -14.24 -10.17
N PHE A 57 -4.61 -14.19 -8.86
CA PHE A 57 -5.35 -13.10 -8.24
C PHE A 57 -4.49 -11.84 -8.13
N PRO A 58 -5.00 -10.66 -8.51
CA PRO A 58 -4.44 -9.40 -8.07
C PRO A 58 -4.45 -9.34 -6.55
N ILE A 59 -3.31 -9.01 -5.94
CA ILE A 59 -3.19 -8.93 -4.49
C ILE A 59 -3.21 -7.46 -4.08
N VAL A 60 -4.11 -7.12 -3.17
CA VAL A 60 -4.21 -5.79 -2.55
C VAL A 60 -3.63 -5.87 -1.15
N PHE A 61 -2.77 -4.92 -0.82
CA PHE A 61 -2.19 -4.78 0.52
C PHE A 61 -2.71 -3.49 1.18
N PRO A 62 -3.80 -3.55 1.93
CA PRO A 62 -4.38 -2.37 2.57
C PRO A 62 -3.38 -1.64 3.48
N GLU A 63 -2.54 -2.36 4.20
CA GLU A 63 -1.49 -1.78 5.05
C GLU A 63 -0.58 -0.79 4.32
N ILE A 64 -0.32 -0.99 3.03
CA ILE A 64 0.48 -0.05 2.21
C ILE A 64 -0.24 1.29 2.07
N ASN A 65 -1.55 1.26 1.90
CA ASN A 65 -2.35 2.47 1.80
C ASN A 65 -2.32 3.26 3.12
N SER A 66 -2.52 2.60 4.25
CA SER A 66 -2.40 3.21 5.57
C SER A 66 -1.01 3.81 5.81
N LEU A 67 0.05 3.11 5.40
CA LEU A 67 1.40 3.64 5.47
C LEU A 67 1.57 4.91 4.63
N GLN A 68 0.99 4.96 3.43
CA GLN A 68 1.02 6.14 2.58
C GLN A 68 0.33 7.34 3.21
N THR A 69 -0.81 7.15 3.88
CA THR A 69 -1.51 8.23 4.60
C THR A 69 -0.68 8.75 5.76
N ALA A 70 0.02 7.88 6.47
CA ALA A 70 0.94 8.25 7.56
C ALA A 70 2.14 9.05 7.05
N VAL A 71 2.80 8.59 5.98
CA VAL A 71 3.95 9.28 5.36
C VAL A 71 3.55 10.67 4.86
N ARG A 72 2.36 10.83 4.30
CA ARG A 72 1.80 12.11 3.85
C ARG A 72 1.28 12.99 4.99
N ARG A 73 1.30 12.50 6.23
CA ARG A 73 0.79 13.19 7.43
C ARG A 73 -0.70 13.56 7.37
N VAL A 74 -1.49 12.78 6.65
CA VAL A 74 -2.95 12.94 6.54
C VAL A 74 -3.73 11.83 7.25
N ALA A 75 -3.05 10.91 7.92
CA ALA A 75 -3.67 9.77 8.59
C ALA A 75 -4.76 10.17 9.59
N HIS A 76 -4.61 11.32 10.28
CA HIS A 76 -5.58 11.80 11.26
C HIS A 76 -6.97 12.05 10.65
N GLU A 77 -7.06 12.47 9.40
CA GLU A 77 -8.34 12.68 8.70
C GLU A 77 -9.09 11.36 8.56
N TYR A 78 -8.39 10.30 8.12
CA TYR A 78 -8.95 8.97 7.97
C TYR A 78 -9.29 8.32 9.32
N LEU A 79 -8.47 8.52 10.35
CA LEU A 79 -8.76 8.01 11.68
C LEU A 79 -10.05 8.62 12.24
N ASN A 80 -10.20 9.92 12.12
CA ASN A 80 -11.39 10.63 12.55
C ASN A 80 -12.63 10.17 11.78
N GLU A 81 -12.51 9.97 10.47
CA GLU A 81 -13.61 9.49 9.64
C GLU A 81 -14.04 8.07 10.05
N ALA A 82 -13.10 7.16 10.29
CA ALA A 82 -13.41 5.82 10.79
C ALA A 82 -14.15 5.87 12.14
N GLU A 83 -13.72 6.72 13.05
CA GLU A 83 -14.37 6.91 14.36
C GLU A 83 -15.77 7.52 14.22
N ASN A 84 -15.97 8.45 13.29
CA ASN A 84 -17.28 9.00 12.96
C ASN A 84 -18.24 7.93 12.40
N GLN A 85 -17.70 6.93 11.68
CA GLN A 85 -18.45 5.77 11.19
C GLN A 85 -18.75 4.74 12.29
N GLY A 86 -18.25 4.95 13.52
CA GLY A 86 -18.54 4.11 14.68
C GLY A 86 -17.44 3.07 15.02
N TYR A 87 -16.28 3.14 14.38
CA TYR A 87 -15.15 2.29 14.75
C TYR A 87 -14.53 2.75 16.08
N SER A 88 -14.18 1.80 16.95
CA SER A 88 -13.58 2.11 18.25
C SER A 88 -12.24 2.82 18.14
N THR A 89 -11.96 3.73 19.05
CA THR A 89 -10.65 4.37 19.23
C THR A 89 -9.54 3.36 19.52
N ASP A 90 -9.90 2.21 20.12
CA ASP A 90 -8.94 1.17 20.51
C ASP A 90 -8.51 0.25 19.35
N ILE A 91 -9.13 0.38 18.19
CA ILE A 91 -8.74 -0.37 16.99
C ILE A 91 -7.42 0.19 16.43
N CYS A 92 -6.57 -0.70 15.92
CA CYS A 92 -5.32 -0.36 15.25
C CYS A 92 -5.51 0.78 14.24
N GLY A 93 -4.69 1.83 14.33
CA GLY A 93 -4.76 2.99 13.45
C GLY A 93 -4.59 2.66 11.97
N TYR A 94 -3.79 1.66 11.62
CA TYR A 94 -3.66 1.20 10.23
C TYR A 94 -4.98 0.65 9.68
N VAL A 95 -5.67 -0.17 10.49
CA VAL A 95 -6.99 -0.70 10.10
C VAL A 95 -8.00 0.43 9.93
N LYS A 96 -8.05 1.38 10.88
CA LYS A 96 -8.95 2.54 10.78
C LYS A 96 -8.68 3.38 9.54
N ALA A 97 -7.40 3.63 9.23
CA ALA A 97 -7.04 4.41 8.05
C ALA A 97 -7.48 3.71 6.75
N ASP A 98 -7.47 2.37 6.70
CA ASP A 98 -7.91 1.63 5.52
C ASP A 98 -9.43 1.60 5.33
N VAL A 99 -10.19 1.47 6.42
CA VAL A 99 -11.67 1.40 6.30
C VAL A 99 -12.32 2.75 5.99
N ALA A 100 -11.60 3.84 6.18
CA ALA A 100 -12.08 5.20 5.93
C ALA A 100 -11.69 5.76 4.53
N VAL A 101 -11.01 4.98 3.71
CA VAL A 101 -10.57 5.40 2.36
C VAL A 101 -11.68 5.28 1.32
#